data_ae4794fc579bfb51824baceef84b5433
#
_entry.id   ae4794fc579bfb51824baceef84b5433
#
_cell.length_a   1.000
_cell.length_b   1.000
_cell.length_c   1.000
_cell.angle_alpha   90.00
_cell.angle_beta   90.00
_cell.angle_gamma   90.00
#
_symmetry.space_group_name_H-M   'P 1'
#
loop_
_entity.id
_entity.type
_entity.pdbx_description
1 polymer ?
#
loop_
_entity_poly.entity_id
_entity_poly.type
_entity_poly.pdbx_seq_one_letter_code
_entity_poly.pdbx_strand_id
1 'polypeptide(L)'
;MKKRYLLLCLLACCGLLALAGCGEDPGDTTAKPVLYLYPEEETTVNVQLDYTGQLTTTYPAYGDGWTVTAHPDGTLTDPATGRAYYCLFWEGISPVEYDFSEGFVVPGEDTAAFLEEALATLGLTDQEANEFLIYWLPKMEGNPYNLIAFQDEVYTENAALSI
;
A
#
# COMPACT_ATOMS: atom_id res chain seq x y z
N MET A 1 2.32 -19.93 23.19
CA MET A 1 1.13 -19.21 22.69
C MET A 1 1.61 -18.36 21.52
N LYS A 2 1.10 -18.62 20.31
CA LYS A 2 1.52 -17.86 19.11
C LYS A 2 0.84 -16.49 19.18
N LYS A 3 1.62 -15.44 19.32
CA LYS A 3 1.11 -14.05 19.20
C LYS A 3 0.59 -13.87 17.78
N ARG A 4 -0.72 -13.74 17.63
CA ARG A 4 -1.35 -13.41 16.33
C ARG A 4 -1.29 -11.89 16.20
N TYR A 5 -0.29 -11.40 15.50
CA TYR A 5 -0.33 -10.03 15.00
C TYR A 5 -1.28 -10.03 13.81
N LEU A 6 -2.36 -9.27 13.88
CA LEU A 6 -3.21 -9.01 12.72
C LEU A 6 -2.46 -7.98 11.87
N LEU A 7 -1.72 -8.48 10.88
CA LEU A 7 -1.01 -7.66 9.92
C LEU A 7 -1.96 -7.48 8.72
N LEU A 8 -2.55 -6.30 8.59
CA LEU A 8 -3.27 -5.92 7.38
C LEU A 8 -2.27 -5.22 6.45
N CYS A 9 -1.67 -5.98 5.54
CA CYS A 9 -0.92 -5.40 4.43
C CYS A 9 -1.90 -5.07 3.31
N LEU A 10 -2.06 -3.78 3.01
CA LEU A 10 -2.89 -3.32 1.93
C LEU A 10 -2.13 -3.39 0.62
N LEU A 11 -2.54 -4.32 -0.21
CA LEU A 11 -2.07 -4.47 -1.58
C LEU A 11 -2.88 -3.54 -2.49
N ALA A 12 -2.35 -2.36 -2.74
CA ALA A 12 -2.91 -1.47 -3.74
C ALA A 12 -2.06 -1.51 -5.01
N CYS A 13 -2.33 -2.44 -5.90
CA CYS A 13 -1.78 -2.38 -7.25
C CYS A 13 -2.73 -1.63 -8.16
N CYS A 14 -2.32 -0.47 -8.58
CA CYS A 14 -3.04 0.28 -9.58
C CYS A 14 -2.40 0.21 -10.93
N GLY A 15 -3.28 -0.05 -11.90
CA GLY A 15 -2.93 -0.16 -13.28
C GLY A 15 -2.13 1.01 -13.83
N LEU A 16 -1.12 0.69 -14.61
CA LEU A 16 -0.36 1.61 -15.44
C LEU A 16 -1.29 2.27 -16.46
N LEU A 17 -1.31 3.59 -16.45
CA LEU A 17 -1.65 4.38 -17.62
C LEU A 17 -0.42 4.38 -18.54
N ALA A 18 -0.43 3.51 -19.55
CA ALA A 18 0.52 3.61 -20.65
C ALA A 18 0.20 4.86 -21.47
N LEU A 19 0.81 5.99 -21.12
CA LEU A 19 1.00 7.08 -22.05
C LEU A 19 2.18 6.70 -22.94
N ALA A 20 1.92 6.41 -24.21
CA ALA A 20 2.94 6.19 -25.21
C ALA A 20 3.75 7.48 -25.43
N GLY A 21 4.81 7.65 -24.65
CA GLY A 21 5.88 8.59 -24.86
C GLY A 21 7.17 7.81 -24.99
N CYS A 22 7.91 7.98 -26.09
CA CYS A 22 9.23 7.39 -26.28
C CYS A 22 10.19 7.95 -25.21
N GLY A 23 10.38 7.24 -24.13
CA GLY A 23 11.37 7.40 -23.08
C GLY A 23 11.65 6.03 -22.49
N GLU A 24 12.89 5.76 -22.10
CA GLU A 24 13.24 4.54 -21.38
C GLU A 24 12.28 4.36 -20.21
N ASP A 25 11.65 3.18 -20.15
CA ASP A 25 10.68 2.84 -19.11
C ASP A 25 11.43 2.74 -17.76
N PRO A 26 11.18 3.61 -16.77
CA PRO A 26 11.95 3.60 -15.53
C PRO A 26 11.62 2.41 -14.61
N GLY A 27 10.91 1.41 -15.10
CA GLY A 27 10.34 0.31 -14.32
C GLY A 27 8.95 0.67 -13.75
N ASP A 28 8.23 -0.34 -13.27
CA ASP A 28 6.93 -0.13 -12.67
C ASP A 28 7.05 0.64 -11.35
N THR A 29 6.31 1.73 -11.24
CA THR A 29 6.29 2.54 -10.03
C THR A 29 5.33 1.94 -9.02
N THR A 30 5.85 1.55 -7.87
CA THR A 30 5.03 1.21 -6.70
C THR A 30 4.64 2.49 -6.00
N ALA A 31 3.37 2.86 -6.09
CA ALA A 31 2.86 4.08 -5.50
C ALA A 31 1.85 3.82 -4.39
N LYS A 32 1.98 4.58 -3.28
CA LYS A 32 1.03 4.57 -2.17
C LYS A 32 0.90 3.25 -1.37
N PRO A 33 1.91 2.38 -1.22
CA PRO A 33 1.84 1.36 -0.20
C PRO A 33 1.80 1.98 1.19
N VAL A 34 0.89 1.51 2.02
CA VAL A 34 0.77 1.90 3.43
C VAL A 34 0.67 0.65 4.30
N LEU A 35 1.31 0.70 5.47
CA LEU A 35 1.25 -0.33 6.47
C LEU A 35 0.59 0.21 7.73
N TYR A 36 -0.51 -0.39 8.12
CA TYR A 36 -1.20 -0.16 9.38
C TYR A 36 -0.84 -1.27 10.36
N LEU A 37 -0.66 -0.93 11.63
CA LEU A 37 -0.33 -1.87 12.69
C LEU A 37 -1.35 -1.77 13.81
N TYR A 38 -2.02 -2.89 14.09
CA TYR A 38 -3.05 -3.01 15.13
C TYR A 38 -2.67 -4.15 16.10
N PRO A 39 -1.74 -3.93 17.04
CA PRO A 39 -1.41 -4.95 18.02
C PRO A 39 -2.52 -5.11 19.07
N GLU A 40 -2.57 -6.25 19.74
CA GLU A 40 -3.54 -6.47 20.83
C GLU A 40 -3.22 -5.61 22.07
N GLU A 41 -1.95 -5.26 22.27
CA GLU A 41 -1.46 -4.40 23.34
C GLU A 41 -0.37 -3.47 22.83
N GLU A 42 -0.15 -2.33 23.49
CA GLU A 42 0.93 -1.41 23.16
C GLU A 42 2.27 -2.17 23.06
N THR A 43 2.92 -2.07 21.92
CA THR A 43 4.12 -2.84 21.63
C THR A 43 5.09 -2.03 20.78
N THR A 44 6.36 -1.99 21.18
CA THR A 44 7.40 -1.46 20.29
C THR A 44 7.77 -2.51 19.27
N VAL A 45 7.69 -2.14 18.01
CA VAL A 45 8.00 -3.00 16.86
C VAL A 45 9.11 -2.40 16.01
N ASN A 46 9.90 -3.28 15.40
CA ASN A 46 10.83 -2.91 14.34
C ASN A 46 10.34 -3.53 13.03
N VAL A 47 10.10 -2.68 12.04
CA VAL A 47 9.60 -3.09 10.73
C VAL A 47 10.74 -2.99 9.73
N GLN A 48 11.09 -4.11 9.12
CA GLN A 48 12.03 -4.20 8.02
C GLN A 48 11.27 -4.45 6.72
N LEU A 49 11.64 -3.73 5.68
CA LEU A 49 11.10 -3.88 4.33
C LEU A 49 12.21 -4.38 3.41
N ASP A 50 12.07 -5.61 2.93
CA ASP A 50 12.90 -6.15 1.85
C ASP A 50 12.18 -5.88 0.53
N TYR A 51 12.66 -4.87 -0.20
CA TYR A 51 12.04 -4.37 -1.42
C TYR A 51 12.91 -4.64 -2.64
N THR A 52 12.34 -5.36 -3.62
CA THR A 52 13.01 -5.63 -4.90
C THR A 52 12.97 -4.40 -5.79
N GLY A 53 13.94 -3.51 -5.61
CA GLY A 53 14.01 -2.26 -6.36
C GLY A 53 14.64 -1.13 -5.57
N GLN A 54 14.25 0.08 -5.85
CA GLN A 54 14.75 1.27 -5.19
C GLN A 54 13.60 2.04 -4.53
N LEU A 55 13.69 2.24 -3.22
CA LEU A 55 12.79 3.15 -2.50
C LEU A 55 13.03 4.59 -2.95
N THR A 56 11.99 5.29 -3.31
CA THR A 56 12.03 6.71 -3.74
C THR A 56 11.54 7.65 -2.66
N THR A 57 10.55 7.21 -1.88
CA THR A 57 9.94 7.99 -0.80
C THR A 57 9.56 7.09 0.36
N THR A 58 9.81 7.53 1.59
CA THR A 58 9.35 6.86 2.81
C THR A 58 8.86 7.88 3.83
N TYR A 59 7.79 7.56 4.57
CA TYR A 59 7.33 8.41 5.65
C TYR A 59 6.68 7.58 6.78
N PRO A 60 7.18 7.73 8.03
CA PRO A 60 8.41 8.45 8.41
C PRO A 60 9.64 7.93 7.66
N ALA A 61 10.76 8.62 7.78
CA ALA A 61 12.01 8.19 7.13
C ALA A 61 12.38 6.77 7.53
N TYR A 62 12.68 5.92 6.55
CA TYR A 62 12.94 4.49 6.77
C TYR A 62 14.26 4.23 7.50
N GLY A 63 15.34 4.92 7.10
CA GLY A 63 16.69 4.66 7.63
C GLY A 63 17.10 3.21 7.44
N ASP A 64 17.43 2.54 8.56
CA ASP A 64 17.75 1.10 8.62
C ASP A 64 16.52 0.25 9.05
N GLY A 65 15.32 0.77 8.89
CA GLY A 65 14.04 0.19 9.32
C GLY A 65 13.25 1.16 10.17
N TRP A 66 11.93 0.94 10.26
CA TRP A 66 11.09 1.73 11.16
C TRP A 66 11.08 1.10 12.56
N THR A 67 11.31 1.91 13.58
CA THR A 67 11.04 1.52 14.96
C THR A 67 9.96 2.43 15.51
N VAL A 68 8.82 1.84 15.86
CA VAL A 68 7.65 2.57 16.37
C VAL A 68 7.04 1.83 17.56
N THR A 69 6.41 2.57 18.47
CA THR A 69 5.49 2.00 19.43
C THR A 69 4.10 2.00 18.80
N ALA A 70 3.58 0.82 18.51
CA ALA A 70 2.26 0.62 17.93
C ALA A 70 1.22 0.44 19.05
N HIS A 71 0.07 1.08 18.90
CA HIS A 71 -1.04 1.04 19.84
C HIS A 71 -2.23 0.29 19.23
N PRO A 72 -3.12 -0.31 20.06
CA PRO A 72 -4.29 -1.05 19.57
C PRO A 72 -5.25 -0.24 18.69
N ASP A 73 -5.25 1.08 18.83
CA ASP A 73 -6.07 1.99 18.02
C ASP A 73 -5.45 2.34 16.65
N GLY A 74 -4.28 1.75 16.32
CA GLY A 74 -3.56 2.02 15.09
C GLY A 74 -2.59 3.19 15.14
N THR A 75 -2.56 3.94 16.25
CA THR A 75 -1.57 5.00 16.43
C THR A 75 -0.16 4.41 16.53
N LEU A 76 0.78 5.01 15.82
CA LEU A 76 2.20 4.67 15.86
C LEU A 76 2.96 5.85 16.45
N THR A 77 3.74 5.62 17.50
CA THR A 77 4.55 6.69 18.13
C THR A 77 6.02 6.43 17.86
N ASP A 78 6.71 7.41 17.32
CA ASP A 78 8.17 7.39 17.23
C ASP A 78 8.78 7.53 18.63
N PRO A 79 9.50 6.53 19.14
CA PRO A 79 10.04 6.58 20.49
C PRO A 79 11.15 7.62 20.69
N ALA A 80 11.80 8.07 19.60
CA ALA A 80 12.87 9.06 19.67
C ALA A 80 12.33 10.50 19.75
N THR A 81 11.23 10.79 19.06
CA THR A 81 10.68 12.16 18.93
C THR A 81 9.34 12.36 19.63
N GLY A 82 8.63 11.27 19.95
CA GLY A 82 7.26 11.30 20.46
C GLY A 82 6.22 11.68 19.41
N ARG A 83 6.61 11.78 18.13
CA ARG A 83 5.68 12.10 17.05
C ARG A 83 4.76 10.92 16.77
N ALA A 84 3.48 11.22 16.59
CA ALA A 84 2.47 10.24 16.24
C ALA A 84 2.27 10.15 14.72
N TYR A 85 2.07 8.93 14.25
CA TYR A 85 1.70 8.58 12.88
C TYR A 85 0.52 7.62 12.93
N TYR A 86 -0.16 7.41 11.79
CA TYR A 86 -1.24 6.41 11.68
C TYR A 86 -0.88 5.28 10.71
N CYS A 87 0.22 5.40 9.97
CA CYS A 87 0.73 4.38 9.07
C CYS A 87 2.23 4.56 8.82
N LEU A 88 2.85 3.55 8.25
CA LEU A 88 4.15 3.63 7.61
C LEU A 88 3.93 3.61 6.10
N PHE A 89 4.64 4.45 5.37
CA PHE A 89 4.43 4.67 3.95
C PHE A 89 5.74 4.57 3.18
N TRP A 90 5.68 4.02 1.97
CA TRP A 90 6.78 4.06 1.02
C TRP A 90 6.30 4.15 -0.42
N GLU A 91 7.20 4.56 -1.29
CA GLU A 91 7.10 4.44 -2.73
C GLU A 91 8.43 3.96 -3.28
N GLY A 92 8.39 3.34 -4.45
CA GLY A 92 9.60 2.81 -5.06
C GLY A 92 9.45 2.54 -6.55
N ILE A 93 10.57 2.22 -7.17
CA ILE A 93 10.66 1.73 -8.55
C ILE A 93 11.15 0.30 -8.49
N SER A 94 10.42 -0.61 -9.13
CA SER A 94 10.73 -2.04 -9.14
C SER A 94 10.80 -2.56 -10.59
N PRO A 95 11.70 -3.50 -10.88
CA PRO A 95 11.72 -4.21 -12.15
C PRO A 95 10.68 -5.35 -12.21
N VAL A 96 9.89 -5.54 -11.16
CA VAL A 96 8.88 -6.61 -11.09
C VAL A 96 7.69 -6.26 -11.97
N GLU A 97 7.36 -7.14 -12.88
CA GLU A 97 6.19 -7.04 -13.75
C GLU A 97 5.00 -7.72 -13.10
N TYR A 98 3.85 -7.04 -13.12
CA TYR A 98 2.58 -7.57 -12.61
C TYR A 98 1.74 -8.14 -13.74
N ASP A 99 1.01 -9.22 -13.44
CA ASP A 99 0.10 -9.86 -14.41
C ASP A 99 -1.26 -9.16 -14.42
N PHE A 100 -1.61 -8.61 -15.57
CA PHE A 100 -2.91 -7.99 -15.85
C PHE A 100 -3.75 -8.82 -16.82
N SER A 101 -3.44 -10.11 -17.04
CA SER A 101 -4.25 -11.00 -17.88
C SER A 101 -5.63 -11.28 -17.28
N GLU A 102 -5.76 -11.15 -15.95
CA GLU A 102 -7.01 -11.26 -15.20
C GLU A 102 -7.23 -10.00 -14.37
N GLY A 103 -8.49 -9.61 -14.21
CA GLY A 103 -8.85 -8.41 -13.45
C GLY A 103 -10.28 -7.95 -13.72
N PHE A 104 -10.62 -6.81 -13.15
CA PHE A 104 -11.93 -6.18 -13.28
C PHE A 104 -11.85 -5.01 -14.24
N VAL A 105 -12.67 -5.02 -15.28
CA VAL A 105 -12.83 -3.86 -16.18
C VAL A 105 -13.98 -3.01 -15.66
N VAL A 106 -13.64 -1.88 -15.08
CA VAL A 106 -14.59 -1.00 -14.38
C VAL A 106 -14.70 0.33 -15.13
N PRO A 107 -15.93 0.80 -15.49
CA PRO A 107 -16.11 2.16 -16.01
C PRO A 107 -15.54 3.20 -15.04
N GLY A 108 -14.95 4.27 -15.56
CA GLY A 108 -14.38 5.32 -14.70
C GLY A 108 -15.39 5.87 -13.69
N GLU A 109 -16.62 6.14 -14.14
CA GLU A 109 -17.72 6.65 -13.30
C GLU A 109 -18.16 5.69 -12.17
N ASP A 110 -17.92 4.39 -12.34
CA ASP A 110 -18.29 3.35 -11.35
C ASP A 110 -17.12 3.01 -10.41
N THR A 111 -15.94 3.58 -10.66
CA THR A 111 -14.70 3.19 -9.94
C THR A 111 -14.80 3.41 -8.44
N ALA A 112 -15.42 4.49 -7.99
CA ALA A 112 -15.58 4.76 -6.55
C ALA A 112 -16.39 3.65 -5.86
N ALA A 113 -17.57 3.33 -6.38
CA ALA A 113 -18.44 2.31 -5.80
C ALA A 113 -17.78 0.91 -5.84
N PHE A 114 -17.12 0.57 -6.94
CA PHE A 114 -16.38 -0.68 -7.07
C PHE A 114 -15.27 -0.80 -6.01
N LEU A 115 -14.47 0.26 -5.84
CA LEU A 115 -13.37 0.24 -4.89
C LEU A 115 -13.86 0.22 -3.44
N GLU A 116 -14.93 0.93 -3.10
CA GLU A 116 -15.52 0.87 -1.76
C GLU A 116 -15.92 -0.57 -1.39
N GLU A 117 -16.59 -1.29 -2.29
CA GLU A 117 -16.98 -2.68 -2.08
C GLU A 117 -15.76 -3.62 -2.01
N ALA A 118 -14.83 -3.47 -2.94
CA ALA A 118 -13.63 -4.32 -3.01
C ALA A 118 -12.75 -4.13 -1.77
N LEU A 119 -12.47 -2.90 -1.36
CA LEU A 119 -11.63 -2.60 -0.20
C LEU A 119 -12.28 -3.07 1.11
N ALA A 120 -13.60 -2.95 1.25
CA ALA A 120 -14.33 -3.51 2.39
C ALA A 120 -14.24 -5.04 2.41
N THR A 121 -14.33 -5.70 1.24
CA THR A 121 -14.16 -7.15 1.11
C THR A 121 -12.75 -7.60 1.50
N LEU A 122 -11.74 -6.79 1.20
CA LEU A 122 -10.34 -7.00 1.58
C LEU A 122 -10.09 -6.70 3.07
N GLY A 123 -11.08 -6.20 3.80
CA GLY A 123 -11.05 -6.01 5.25
C GLY A 123 -10.53 -4.65 5.70
N LEU A 124 -10.48 -3.66 4.81
CA LEU A 124 -10.15 -2.30 5.19
C LEU A 124 -11.30 -1.67 5.98
N THR A 125 -10.92 -0.82 6.92
CA THR A 125 -11.86 0.10 7.57
C THR A 125 -12.29 1.20 6.59
N ASP A 126 -13.40 1.86 6.88
CA ASP A 126 -13.87 3.01 6.08
C ASP A 126 -12.80 4.12 5.99
N GLN A 127 -12.04 4.33 7.05
CA GLN A 127 -10.96 5.32 7.06
C GLN A 127 -9.83 4.95 6.11
N GLU A 128 -9.38 3.70 6.12
CA GLU A 128 -8.33 3.19 5.25
C GLU A 128 -8.77 3.18 3.78
N ALA A 129 -10.02 2.79 3.52
CA ALA A 129 -10.62 2.86 2.19
C ALA A 129 -10.69 4.30 1.68
N ASN A 130 -11.07 5.27 2.53
CA ASN A 130 -11.08 6.69 2.17
C ASN A 130 -9.67 7.20 1.83
N GLU A 131 -8.65 6.84 2.60
CA GLU A 131 -7.25 7.17 2.34
C GLU A 131 -6.80 6.66 0.96
N PHE A 132 -7.19 5.44 0.61
CA PHE A 132 -6.94 4.86 -0.69
C PHE A 132 -7.66 5.64 -1.81
N LEU A 133 -8.96 5.85 -1.67
CA LEU A 133 -9.80 6.52 -2.67
C LEU A 133 -9.38 7.97 -2.93
N ILE A 134 -9.05 8.74 -1.90
CA ILE A 134 -8.59 10.13 -2.04
C ILE A 134 -7.36 10.22 -2.96
N TYR A 135 -6.48 9.25 -2.92
CA TYR A 135 -5.28 9.23 -3.75
C TYR A 135 -5.54 8.71 -5.17
N TRP A 136 -6.30 7.62 -5.30
CA TRP A 136 -6.43 6.89 -6.56
C TRP A 136 -7.58 7.38 -7.43
N LEU A 137 -8.73 7.72 -6.84
CA LEU A 137 -9.92 8.09 -7.58
C LEU A 137 -9.70 9.24 -8.56
N PRO A 138 -8.98 10.33 -8.23
CA PRO A 138 -8.70 11.42 -9.18
C PRO A 138 -7.91 11.00 -10.41
N LYS A 139 -7.22 9.85 -10.35
CA LYS A 139 -6.43 9.30 -11.45
C LYS A 139 -7.24 8.33 -12.32
N MET A 140 -8.38 7.86 -11.82
CA MET A 140 -9.15 6.74 -12.39
C MET A 140 -10.54 7.18 -12.88
N GLU A 141 -11.25 8.05 -12.16
CA GLU A 141 -12.64 8.40 -12.43
C GLU A 141 -12.88 9.05 -13.81
N GLY A 142 -11.85 9.73 -14.34
CA GLY A 142 -11.91 10.37 -15.66
C GLY A 142 -11.65 9.43 -16.84
N ASN A 143 -11.25 8.19 -16.60
CA ASN A 143 -10.98 7.22 -17.66
C ASN A 143 -12.28 6.61 -18.19
N PRO A 144 -12.37 6.24 -19.48
CA PRO A 144 -13.51 5.48 -19.98
C PRO A 144 -13.67 4.15 -19.24
N TYR A 145 -12.56 3.45 -18.99
CA TYR A 145 -12.49 2.20 -18.24
C TYR A 145 -11.16 2.10 -17.50
N ASN A 146 -11.17 1.41 -16.38
CA ASN A 146 -9.98 1.00 -15.63
C ASN A 146 -9.89 -0.52 -15.60
N LEU A 147 -8.70 -1.07 -15.82
CA LEU A 147 -8.40 -2.46 -15.51
C LEU A 147 -7.80 -2.52 -14.11
N ILE A 148 -8.49 -3.18 -13.20
CA ILE A 148 -8.10 -3.31 -11.80
C ILE A 148 -7.79 -4.78 -11.53
N ALA A 149 -6.53 -5.08 -11.22
CA ALA A 149 -6.06 -6.41 -10.86
C ALA A 149 -5.46 -6.37 -9.45
N PHE A 150 -6.01 -7.18 -8.55
CA PHE A 150 -5.46 -7.34 -7.21
C PHE A 150 -4.29 -8.32 -7.28
N GLN A 151 -3.10 -7.84 -6.91
CA GLN A 151 -1.88 -8.63 -6.90
C GLN A 151 -1.60 -9.07 -5.45
N ASP A 152 -1.29 -10.32 -5.26
CA ASP A 152 -1.09 -10.91 -3.94
C ASP A 152 0.35 -11.41 -3.76
N GLU A 153 0.66 -12.62 -4.23
CA GLU A 153 1.95 -13.27 -4.00
C GLU A 153 3.11 -12.47 -4.61
N VAL A 154 2.98 -12.03 -5.86
CA VAL A 154 4.02 -11.27 -6.56
C VAL A 154 4.36 -9.98 -5.82
N TYR A 155 3.34 -9.30 -5.28
CA TYR A 155 3.58 -8.07 -4.53
C TYR A 155 4.24 -8.36 -3.17
N THR A 156 3.78 -9.37 -2.44
CA THR A 156 4.34 -9.70 -1.13
C THR A 156 5.77 -10.23 -1.21
N GLU A 157 6.13 -10.88 -2.32
CA GLU A 157 7.51 -11.26 -2.62
C GLU A 157 8.38 -10.04 -2.98
N ASN A 158 7.81 -9.07 -3.70
CA ASN A 158 8.50 -7.84 -4.10
C ASN A 158 8.75 -6.88 -2.92
N ALA A 159 7.85 -6.88 -1.93
CA ALA A 159 7.89 -5.99 -0.77
C ALA A 159 7.66 -6.78 0.53
N ALA A 160 8.60 -7.67 0.85
CA ALA A 160 8.49 -8.53 2.01
C ALA A 160 8.70 -7.74 3.31
N LEU A 161 7.80 -7.94 4.27
CA LEU A 161 7.84 -7.29 5.57
C LEU A 161 8.23 -8.28 6.67
N SER A 162 9.12 -7.83 7.55
CA SER A 162 9.46 -8.52 8.81
C SER A 162 9.17 -7.59 9.98
N ILE A 163 8.43 -8.09 10.97
CA ILE A 163 8.01 -7.36 12.17
C ILE A 163 8.31 -8.16 13.43
#